data_88c0b1085750e97962ce18594b501ea0
#
_entry.id   88c0b1085750e97962ce18594b501ea0
#
_cell.length_a   1.000
_cell.length_b   1.000
_cell.length_c   1.000
_cell.angle_alpha   90.00
_cell.angle_beta   90.00
_cell.angle_gamma   90.00
#
_symmetry.space_group_name_H-M   'P 1'
#
loop_
_entity.id
_entity.type
_entity.pdbx_description
1 polymer ?
#
loop_
_entity_poly.entity_id
_entity_poly.type
_entity_poly.pdbx_seq_one_letter_code
_entity_poly.pdbx_strand_id
1 'polypeptide(L)'
;MSEYTTVYLRNKNVPLLEYREQPSWEEIKDLSDDEINKIEEERKEYNRKVERSMGCELFYLTTTPSRELTVLPWNPSPKVLTKELLEEVIDFYQEEIDRCKTALNEQKEDIVRLESQIVKANVELYDKIKEDIYECNNSIIFWKEELGHYQHLRNKFDFLKGIMDEDSNMEDYELIYTKC
;
A
#
# COMPACT_ATOMS: atom_id res chain seq x y z
N MET A 1 12.39 -4.28 3.62
CA MET A 1 12.34 -3.72 2.25
C MET A 1 11.05 -2.92 2.16
N SER A 2 11.08 -1.71 1.61
CA SER A 2 9.84 -0.94 1.40
C SER A 2 9.20 -1.45 0.11
N GLU A 3 7.90 -1.71 0.13
CA GLU A 3 7.13 -2.04 -1.05
C GLU A 3 6.55 -0.77 -1.68
N TYR A 4 6.45 -0.76 -2.99
CA TYR A 4 5.97 0.38 -3.75
C TYR A 4 4.82 -0.08 -4.65
N THR A 5 3.68 0.58 -4.53
CA THR A 5 2.54 0.37 -5.42
C THR A 5 2.28 1.66 -6.19
N THR A 6 2.29 1.57 -7.50
CA THR A 6 1.95 2.70 -8.39
C THR A 6 0.72 2.34 -9.20
N VAL A 7 -0.23 3.25 -9.28
CA VAL A 7 -1.45 3.09 -10.06
C VAL A 7 -1.43 4.09 -11.22
N TYR A 8 -1.80 3.59 -12.40
CA TYR A 8 -1.80 4.34 -13.65
C TYR A 8 -3.16 4.27 -14.32
N LEU A 9 -3.49 5.32 -15.07
CA LEU A 9 -4.59 5.34 -16.04
C LEU A 9 -4.01 5.21 -17.44
N ARG A 10 -4.43 4.19 -18.19
CA ARG A 10 -3.92 3.94 -19.56
C ARG A 10 -5.06 3.75 -20.57
N ASN A 11 -4.73 3.95 -21.83
CA ASN A 11 -5.61 3.62 -22.94
C ASN A 11 -5.57 2.10 -23.23
N LYS A 12 -6.73 1.44 -23.24
CA LYS A 12 -6.88 -0.01 -23.52
C LYS A 12 -6.39 -0.40 -24.93
N ASN A 13 -6.46 0.54 -25.87
CA ASN A 13 -6.04 0.30 -27.26
C ASN A 13 -4.51 0.20 -27.41
N VAL A 14 -3.73 0.57 -26.39
CA VAL A 14 -2.28 0.35 -26.36
C VAL A 14 -2.02 -1.03 -25.74
N PRO A 15 -1.26 -1.94 -26.36
CA PRO A 15 -0.93 -3.23 -25.77
C PRO A 15 -0.25 -3.07 -24.40
N LEU A 16 -0.72 -3.83 -23.39
CA LEU A 16 -0.05 -3.90 -22.09
C LEU A 16 1.18 -4.79 -22.25
N LEU A 17 2.34 -4.22 -21.98
CA LEU A 17 3.62 -4.92 -22.08
C LEU A 17 4.09 -5.31 -20.67
N GLU A 18 4.72 -6.45 -20.57
CA GLU A 18 5.35 -6.90 -19.33
C GLU A 18 6.85 -6.56 -19.35
N TYR A 19 7.43 -6.31 -18.18
CA TYR A 19 8.87 -6.11 -18.07
C TYR A 19 9.63 -7.37 -18.44
N ARG A 20 10.74 -7.19 -19.17
CA ARG A 20 11.71 -8.26 -19.36
C ARG A 20 12.58 -8.37 -18.12
N GLU A 21 12.61 -9.57 -17.55
CA GLU A 21 13.49 -9.90 -16.44
C GLU A 21 14.97 -9.81 -16.82
N GLN A 22 15.82 -9.74 -15.82
CA GLN A 22 17.25 -9.89 -16.05
C GLN A 22 17.53 -11.32 -16.53
N PRO A 23 18.44 -11.49 -17.51
CA PRO A 23 18.86 -12.82 -17.91
C PRO A 23 19.48 -13.53 -16.71
N SER A 24 19.16 -14.80 -16.57
CA SER A 24 19.74 -15.65 -15.52
C SER A 24 21.23 -15.84 -15.74
N TRP A 25 21.96 -16.20 -14.68
CA TRP A 25 23.38 -16.55 -14.80
C TRP A 25 23.63 -17.65 -15.84
N GLU A 26 22.74 -18.62 -15.95
CA GLU A 26 22.84 -19.72 -16.92
C GLU A 26 22.77 -19.23 -18.38
N GLU A 27 22.05 -18.16 -18.65
CA GLU A 27 21.90 -17.58 -19.99
C GLU A 27 23.08 -16.71 -20.39
N ILE A 28 23.84 -16.16 -19.45
CA ILE A 28 24.93 -15.21 -19.72
C ILE A 28 26.33 -15.74 -19.43
N LYS A 29 26.49 -16.85 -18.70
CA LYS A 29 27.79 -17.34 -18.22
C LYS A 29 28.84 -17.61 -19.29
N ASP A 30 28.41 -17.93 -20.52
CA ASP A 30 29.27 -18.27 -21.65
C ASP A 30 29.38 -17.14 -22.67
N LEU A 31 28.78 -15.96 -22.39
CA LEU A 31 28.81 -14.78 -23.27
C LEU A 31 29.99 -13.88 -22.94
N SER A 32 30.45 -13.13 -23.92
CA SER A 32 31.40 -12.05 -23.74
C SER A 32 30.75 -10.83 -23.09
N ASP A 33 31.55 -9.96 -22.48
CA ASP A 33 31.07 -8.70 -21.86
C ASP A 33 30.31 -7.80 -22.87
N ASP A 34 30.71 -7.79 -24.13
CA ASP A 34 30.05 -7.02 -25.18
C ASP A 34 28.66 -7.59 -25.50
N GLU A 35 28.51 -8.90 -25.52
CA GLU A 35 27.22 -9.58 -25.73
C GLU A 35 26.28 -9.36 -24.53
N ILE A 36 26.80 -9.44 -23.31
CA ILE A 36 26.03 -9.16 -22.09
C ILE A 36 25.54 -7.71 -22.10
N ASN A 37 26.42 -6.75 -22.39
CA ASN A 37 26.07 -5.34 -22.47
C ASN A 37 24.98 -5.07 -23.52
N LYS A 38 25.05 -5.72 -24.67
CA LYS A 38 24.04 -5.59 -25.73
C LYS A 38 22.67 -6.11 -25.27
N ILE A 39 22.63 -7.27 -24.62
CA ILE A 39 21.39 -7.84 -24.07
C ILE A 39 20.79 -6.91 -23.03
N GLU A 40 21.61 -6.34 -22.16
CA GLU A 40 21.15 -5.38 -21.14
C GLU A 40 20.63 -4.07 -21.77
N GLU A 41 21.25 -3.55 -22.81
CA GLU A 41 20.77 -2.36 -23.51
C GLU A 41 19.44 -2.61 -24.19
N GLU A 42 19.29 -3.75 -24.89
CA GLU A 42 18.04 -4.15 -25.54
C GLU A 42 16.91 -4.34 -24.49
N ARG A 43 17.22 -4.92 -23.33
CA ARG A 43 16.28 -5.05 -22.21
C ARG A 43 15.85 -3.69 -21.67
N LYS A 44 16.81 -2.80 -21.42
CA LYS A 44 16.53 -1.44 -20.92
C LYS A 44 15.65 -0.65 -21.91
N GLU A 45 15.94 -0.75 -23.20
CA GLU A 45 15.13 -0.07 -24.23
C GLU A 45 13.71 -0.64 -24.29
N TYR A 46 13.58 -1.97 -24.19
CA TYR A 46 12.28 -2.63 -24.12
C TYR A 46 11.50 -2.21 -22.88
N ASN A 47 12.11 -2.21 -21.70
CA ASN A 47 11.47 -1.82 -20.45
C ASN A 47 11.02 -0.34 -20.46
N ARG A 48 11.76 0.55 -21.14
CA ARG A 48 11.28 1.93 -21.40
C ARG A 48 10.00 1.97 -22.24
N LYS A 49 9.81 1.01 -23.16
CA LYS A 49 8.55 0.91 -23.92
C LYS A 49 7.40 0.44 -23.02
N VAL A 50 7.68 -0.47 -22.08
CA VAL A 50 6.71 -0.87 -21.05
C VAL A 50 6.27 0.35 -20.23
N GLU A 51 7.21 1.12 -19.70
CA GLU A 51 6.92 2.35 -18.92
C GLU A 51 6.05 3.34 -19.71
N ARG A 52 6.35 3.55 -20.98
CA ARG A 52 5.54 4.43 -21.86
C ARG A 52 4.16 3.87 -22.14
N SER A 53 3.97 2.54 -22.12
CA SER A 53 2.67 1.89 -22.35
C SER A 53 1.75 1.94 -21.14
N MET A 54 2.30 2.20 -19.94
CA MET A 54 1.54 2.25 -18.69
C MET A 54 0.61 3.47 -18.58
N GLY A 55 0.84 4.51 -19.36
CA GLY A 55 -0.01 5.70 -19.38
C GLY A 55 0.36 6.72 -18.32
N CYS A 56 -0.65 7.37 -17.73
CA CYS A 56 -0.46 8.43 -16.74
C CYS A 56 -0.47 7.87 -15.32
N GLU A 57 0.58 8.13 -14.55
CA GLU A 57 0.62 7.84 -13.13
C GLU A 57 -0.42 8.68 -12.38
N LEU A 58 -1.30 8.03 -11.64
CA LEU A 58 -2.31 8.70 -10.82
C LEU A 58 -1.81 8.93 -9.41
N PHE A 59 -1.21 7.93 -8.80
CA PHE A 59 -0.57 8.05 -7.50
C PHE A 59 0.43 6.91 -7.23
N TYR A 60 1.29 7.19 -6.28
CA TYR A 60 2.32 6.33 -5.78
C TYR A 60 2.12 6.09 -4.28
N LEU A 61 2.23 4.85 -3.85
CA LEU A 61 2.12 4.43 -2.46
C LEU A 61 3.41 3.76 -2.03
N THR A 62 3.94 4.19 -0.90
CA THR A 62 5.02 3.48 -0.21
C THR A 62 4.41 2.76 0.97
N THR A 63 4.57 1.45 1.03
CA THR A 63 4.18 0.65 2.18
C THR A 63 5.42 0.13 2.90
N THR A 64 5.43 0.20 4.22
CA THR A 64 6.45 -0.47 5.03
C THR A 64 6.02 -1.92 5.24
N PRO A 65 6.95 -2.86 5.52
CA PRO A 65 6.61 -4.27 5.77
C PRO A 65 5.57 -4.50 6.87
N SER A 66 5.45 -3.57 7.81
CA SER A 66 4.44 -3.61 8.89
C SER A 66 3.05 -3.11 8.46
N ARG A 67 2.91 -2.62 7.23
CA ARG A 67 1.69 -2.02 6.67
C ARG A 67 1.41 -2.57 5.28
N GLU A 68 1.64 -3.87 5.10
CA GLU A 68 1.48 -4.53 3.80
C GLU A 68 0.08 -4.38 3.26
N LEU A 69 -0.01 -3.92 2.02
CA LEU A 69 -1.17 -4.03 1.17
C LEU A 69 -1.22 -5.46 0.63
N THR A 70 -1.59 -6.41 1.50
CA THR A 70 -1.60 -7.84 1.16
C THR A 70 -2.60 -8.20 0.08
N VAL A 71 -3.62 -7.36 -0.11
CA VAL A 71 -4.71 -7.57 -1.08
C VAL A 71 -4.24 -7.42 -2.52
N LEU A 72 -3.33 -6.46 -2.80
CA LEU A 72 -2.75 -6.36 -4.14
C LEU A 72 -1.58 -7.34 -4.28
N PRO A 73 -1.68 -8.35 -5.15
CA PRO A 73 -0.60 -9.29 -5.36
C PRO A 73 0.69 -8.59 -5.79
N TRP A 74 1.81 -9.03 -5.23
CA TRP A 74 3.13 -8.56 -5.66
C TRP A 74 3.32 -8.83 -7.15
N ASN A 75 3.63 -7.81 -7.91
CA ASN A 75 3.84 -7.95 -9.34
C ASN A 75 4.61 -6.73 -9.90
N PRO A 76 5.88 -6.90 -10.25
CA PRO A 76 6.67 -5.83 -10.83
C PRO A 76 6.20 -5.43 -12.23
N SER A 77 5.56 -6.34 -12.97
CA SER A 77 4.97 -6.04 -14.27
C SER A 77 3.57 -5.43 -14.12
N PRO A 78 3.14 -4.51 -15.03
CA PRO A 78 1.83 -3.88 -14.93
C PRO A 78 0.69 -4.90 -15.03
N LYS A 79 -0.28 -4.79 -14.13
CA LYS A 79 -1.53 -5.58 -14.14
C LYS A 79 -2.75 -4.68 -14.12
N VAL A 80 -3.82 -5.16 -14.74
CA VAL A 80 -5.12 -4.48 -14.70
C VAL A 80 -5.65 -4.51 -13.26
N LEU A 81 -6.03 -3.34 -12.76
CA LEU A 81 -6.75 -3.18 -11.50
C LEU A 81 -8.24 -3.32 -11.80
N THR A 82 -8.78 -4.52 -11.59
CA THR A 82 -10.21 -4.79 -11.83
C THR A 82 -11.08 -4.14 -10.75
N LYS A 83 -12.37 -3.99 -11.04
CA LYS A 83 -13.33 -3.43 -10.08
C LYS A 83 -13.42 -4.29 -8.83
N GLU A 84 -13.44 -5.60 -8.99
CA GLU A 84 -13.48 -6.56 -7.89
C GLU A 84 -12.24 -6.41 -6.99
N LEU A 85 -11.05 -6.36 -7.59
CA LEU A 85 -9.80 -6.18 -6.85
C LEU A 85 -9.75 -4.81 -6.14
N LEU A 86 -10.31 -3.77 -6.76
CA LEU A 86 -10.42 -2.45 -6.17
C LEU A 86 -11.36 -2.45 -4.96
N GLU A 87 -12.49 -3.16 -5.04
CA GLU A 87 -13.42 -3.33 -3.93
C GLU A 87 -12.77 -4.10 -2.78
N GLU A 88 -12.04 -5.18 -3.05
CA GLU A 88 -11.27 -5.91 -2.03
C GLU A 88 -10.26 -5.01 -1.29
N VAL A 89 -9.57 -4.13 -2.01
CA VAL A 89 -8.63 -3.17 -1.41
C VAL A 89 -9.36 -2.15 -0.51
N ILE A 90 -10.50 -1.65 -0.95
CA ILE A 90 -11.32 -0.70 -0.18
C ILE A 90 -11.84 -1.36 1.10
N ASP A 91 -12.35 -2.58 1.01
CA ASP A 91 -12.87 -3.35 2.13
C ASP A 91 -11.74 -3.65 3.14
N PHE A 92 -10.56 -4.06 2.67
CA PHE A 92 -9.39 -4.25 3.53
C PHE A 92 -9.06 -2.99 4.34
N TYR A 93 -9.01 -1.81 3.70
CA TYR A 93 -8.76 -0.58 4.44
C TYR A 93 -9.90 -0.20 5.38
N GLN A 94 -11.14 -0.53 5.04
CA GLN A 94 -12.24 -0.32 5.96
C GLN A 94 -12.11 -1.18 7.23
N GLU A 95 -11.72 -2.44 7.10
CA GLU A 95 -11.46 -3.34 8.23
C GLU A 95 -10.33 -2.80 9.12
N GLU A 96 -9.22 -2.34 8.52
CA GLU A 96 -8.10 -1.72 9.26
C GLU A 96 -8.53 -0.43 9.99
N ILE A 97 -9.35 0.40 9.37
CA ILE A 97 -9.94 1.60 9.99
C ILE A 97 -10.79 1.21 11.21
N ASP A 98 -11.62 0.18 11.11
CA ASP A 98 -12.49 -0.24 12.18
C ASP A 98 -11.70 -0.92 13.31
N ARG A 99 -10.62 -1.65 12.97
CA ARG A 99 -9.65 -2.15 13.96
C ARG A 99 -8.98 -1.02 14.74
N CYS A 100 -8.51 0.03 14.06
CA CYS A 100 -7.91 1.20 14.71
C CYS A 100 -8.90 1.92 15.65
N LYS A 101 -10.16 2.09 15.23
CA LYS A 101 -11.20 2.70 16.07
C LYS A 101 -11.49 1.87 17.32
N THR A 102 -11.56 0.55 17.18
CA THR A 102 -11.75 -0.37 18.32
C THR A 102 -10.60 -0.23 19.31
N ALA A 103 -9.35 -0.34 18.84
CA ALA A 103 -8.17 -0.18 19.69
C ALA A 103 -8.13 1.19 20.39
N LEU A 104 -8.50 2.28 19.68
CA LEU A 104 -8.58 3.61 20.28
C LEU A 104 -9.63 3.70 21.40
N ASN A 105 -10.77 3.04 21.25
CA ASN A 105 -11.80 3.01 22.29
C ASN A 105 -11.35 2.19 23.50
N GLU A 106 -10.76 1.02 23.29
CA GLU A 106 -10.20 0.19 24.36
C GLU A 106 -9.17 0.95 25.20
N GLN A 107 -8.22 1.64 24.55
CA GLN A 107 -7.20 2.44 25.25
C GLN A 107 -7.81 3.58 26.07
N LYS A 108 -8.86 4.24 25.56
CA LYS A 108 -9.58 5.28 26.31
C LYS A 108 -10.32 4.72 27.54
N GLU A 109 -10.95 3.55 27.38
CA GLU A 109 -11.64 2.87 28.48
C GLU A 109 -10.66 2.43 29.55
N ASP A 110 -9.47 1.93 29.17
CA ASP A 110 -8.40 1.57 30.08
C ASP A 110 -7.90 2.79 30.87
N ILE A 111 -7.71 3.96 30.23
CA ILE A 111 -7.36 5.20 30.95
C ILE A 111 -8.41 5.54 32.00
N VAL A 112 -9.69 5.54 31.65
CA VAL A 112 -10.79 5.84 32.61
C VAL A 112 -10.78 4.87 33.77
N ARG A 113 -10.54 3.57 33.49
CA ARG A 113 -10.42 2.55 34.54
C ARG A 113 -9.23 2.81 35.46
N LEU A 114 -8.06 3.10 34.92
CA LEU A 114 -6.83 3.40 35.67
C LEU A 114 -6.97 4.68 36.49
N GLU A 115 -7.54 5.75 35.95
CA GLU A 115 -7.81 6.98 36.68
C GLU A 115 -8.73 6.76 37.89
N SER A 116 -9.72 5.88 37.75
CA SER A 116 -10.61 5.53 38.89
C SER A 116 -9.88 4.81 40.02
N GLN A 117 -8.75 4.16 39.76
CA GLN A 117 -7.93 3.45 40.74
C GLN A 117 -6.98 4.40 41.49
N ILE A 118 -6.59 5.52 40.91
CA ILE A 118 -5.67 6.52 41.51
C ILE A 118 -6.17 6.97 42.88
N VAL A 119 -7.48 7.20 43.02
CA VAL A 119 -8.10 7.71 44.26
C VAL A 119 -7.88 6.79 45.46
N LYS A 120 -7.61 5.51 45.22
CA LYS A 120 -7.44 4.48 46.26
C LYS A 120 -6.01 3.96 46.36
N ALA A 121 -5.08 4.49 45.55
CA ALA A 121 -3.73 3.97 45.45
C ALA A 121 -2.81 4.44 46.56
N ASN A 122 -1.93 3.54 47.06
CA ASN A 122 -0.74 3.95 47.82
C ASN A 122 0.33 4.49 46.85
N VAL A 123 1.45 5.00 47.38
CA VAL A 123 2.49 5.68 46.58
C VAL A 123 3.03 4.78 45.47
N GLU A 124 3.37 3.52 45.74
CA GLU A 124 3.92 2.59 44.75
C GLU A 124 2.90 2.27 43.63
N LEU A 125 1.65 2.03 44.03
CA LEU A 125 0.56 1.78 43.08
C LEU A 125 0.24 3.02 42.24
N TYR A 126 0.34 4.20 42.80
CA TYR A 126 0.12 5.47 42.11
C TYR A 126 1.13 5.70 40.98
N ASP A 127 2.43 5.46 41.25
CA ASP A 127 3.46 5.63 40.24
C ASP A 127 3.29 4.62 39.11
N LYS A 128 2.96 3.37 39.41
CA LYS A 128 2.66 2.36 38.38
C LYS A 128 1.45 2.72 37.55
N ILE A 129 0.35 3.15 38.13
CA ILE A 129 -0.85 3.58 37.39
C ILE A 129 -0.53 4.75 36.47
N LYS A 130 0.31 5.68 36.89
CA LYS A 130 0.74 6.79 36.01
C LYS A 130 1.55 6.32 34.80
N GLU A 131 2.43 5.34 35.01
CA GLU A 131 3.19 4.72 33.90
C GLU A 131 2.26 4.02 32.92
N ASP A 132 1.31 3.22 33.42
CA ASP A 132 0.30 2.54 32.59
C ASP A 132 -0.55 3.55 31.79
N ILE A 133 -0.98 4.66 32.40
CA ILE A 133 -1.70 5.75 31.70
C ILE A 133 -0.83 6.40 30.63
N TYR A 134 0.46 6.59 30.88
CA TYR A 134 1.40 7.14 29.91
C TYR A 134 1.54 6.19 28.69
N GLU A 135 1.66 4.89 28.92
CA GLU A 135 1.70 3.88 27.86
C GLU A 135 0.40 3.85 27.04
N CYS A 136 -0.76 3.91 27.69
CA CYS A 136 -2.05 4.02 27.00
C CYS A 136 -2.12 5.28 26.10
N ASN A 137 -1.63 6.43 26.58
CA ASN A 137 -1.61 7.66 25.80
C ASN A 137 -0.68 7.54 24.58
N ASN A 138 0.48 6.91 24.70
CA ASN A 138 1.37 6.64 23.58
C ASN A 138 0.71 5.72 22.55
N SER A 139 0.01 4.68 23.01
CA SER A 139 -0.77 3.79 22.15
C SER A 139 -1.88 4.54 21.42
N ILE A 140 -2.56 5.49 22.07
CA ILE A 140 -3.58 6.34 21.43
C ILE A 140 -2.97 7.20 20.31
N ILE A 141 -1.77 7.75 20.49
CA ILE A 141 -1.09 8.52 19.46
C ILE A 141 -0.81 7.62 18.25
N PHE A 142 -0.21 6.45 18.48
CA PHE A 142 0.06 5.47 17.44
C PHE A 142 -1.21 5.09 16.65
N TRP A 143 -2.30 4.71 17.33
CA TRP A 143 -3.53 4.30 16.66
C TRP A 143 -4.22 5.43 15.91
N LYS A 144 -4.06 6.70 16.34
CA LYS A 144 -4.56 7.87 15.59
C LYS A 144 -3.79 8.08 14.29
N GLU A 145 -2.48 7.90 14.32
CA GLU A 145 -1.64 8.00 13.12
C GLU A 145 -1.97 6.89 12.12
N GLU A 146 -2.11 5.63 12.59
CA GLU A 146 -2.54 4.50 11.77
C GLU A 146 -3.93 4.74 11.16
N LEU A 147 -4.89 5.18 11.96
CA LEU A 147 -6.24 5.51 11.49
C LEU A 147 -6.21 6.56 10.37
N GLY A 148 -5.45 7.64 10.56
CA GLY A 148 -5.30 8.70 9.56
C GLY A 148 -4.67 8.18 8.28
N HIS A 149 -3.68 7.31 8.39
CA HIS A 149 -3.01 6.67 7.26
C HIS A 149 -3.98 5.79 6.44
N TYR A 150 -4.69 4.88 7.10
CA TYR A 150 -5.64 3.99 6.41
C TYR A 150 -6.82 4.75 5.80
N GLN A 151 -7.33 5.78 6.46
CA GLN A 151 -8.37 6.66 5.90
C GLN A 151 -7.88 7.36 4.62
N HIS A 152 -6.65 7.86 4.62
CA HIS A 152 -6.06 8.49 3.44
C HIS A 152 -5.93 7.50 2.27
N LEU A 153 -5.46 6.29 2.53
CA LEU A 153 -5.33 5.24 1.51
C LEU A 153 -6.69 4.83 0.96
N ARG A 154 -7.66 4.55 1.84
CA ARG A 154 -9.02 4.21 1.44
C ARG A 154 -9.61 5.27 0.53
N ASN A 155 -9.48 6.55 0.88
CA ASN A 155 -10.03 7.65 0.06
C ASN A 155 -9.41 7.70 -1.33
N LYS A 156 -8.12 7.34 -1.50
CA LYS A 156 -7.50 7.23 -2.82
C LYS A 156 -8.15 6.13 -3.66
N PHE A 157 -8.43 4.97 -3.09
CA PHE A 157 -9.05 3.85 -3.80
C PHE A 157 -10.54 4.10 -4.04
N ASP A 158 -11.26 4.74 -3.11
CA ASP A 158 -12.65 5.21 -3.34
C ASP A 158 -12.71 6.19 -4.52
N PHE A 159 -11.74 7.09 -4.66
CA PHE A 159 -11.65 7.99 -5.82
C PHE A 159 -11.45 7.20 -7.12
N LEU A 160 -10.60 6.17 -7.15
CA LEU A 160 -10.44 5.31 -8.33
C LEU A 160 -11.73 4.56 -8.68
N LYS A 161 -12.47 4.09 -7.65
CA LYS A 161 -13.78 3.46 -7.85
C LYS A 161 -14.75 4.43 -8.48
N GLY A 162 -14.78 5.68 -8.03
CA GLY A 162 -15.59 6.75 -8.63
C GLY A 162 -15.27 6.94 -10.11
N ILE A 163 -13.98 6.96 -10.49
CA ILE A 163 -13.56 7.04 -11.89
C ILE A 163 -14.09 5.85 -12.71
N MET A 164 -14.02 4.64 -12.16
CA MET A 164 -14.49 3.42 -12.84
C MET A 164 -16.01 3.34 -12.97
N ASP A 165 -16.75 3.92 -12.01
CA ASP A 165 -18.22 3.92 -12.00
C ASP A 165 -18.81 5.02 -12.88
N GLU A 166 -18.06 6.08 -13.22
CA GLU A 166 -18.44 7.12 -14.16
C GLU A 166 -18.25 6.64 -15.61
N ASP A 167 -19.11 5.75 -16.06
CA ASP A 167 -19.06 4.92 -17.28
C ASP A 167 -18.75 5.63 -18.59
N SER A 168 -18.99 6.93 -18.73
CA SER A 168 -18.92 7.63 -20.02
C SER A 168 -17.50 7.89 -20.53
N ASN A 169 -16.47 7.81 -19.65
CA ASN A 169 -15.08 8.14 -20.02
C ASN A 169 -14.13 6.93 -20.00
N MET A 170 -14.57 5.77 -19.52
CA MET A 170 -13.70 4.60 -19.33
C MET A 170 -13.81 3.55 -20.45
N GLU A 171 -14.57 3.82 -21.54
CA GLU A 171 -14.63 2.88 -22.68
C GLU A 171 -13.25 2.57 -23.25
N ASP A 172 -12.41 3.61 -23.38
CA ASP A 172 -11.07 3.51 -23.96
C ASP A 172 -9.95 3.42 -22.91
N TYR A 173 -10.27 3.50 -21.61
CA TYR A 173 -9.28 3.57 -20.55
C TYR A 173 -9.45 2.46 -19.51
N GLU A 174 -8.37 2.11 -18.85
CA GLU A 174 -8.36 1.16 -17.74
C GLU A 174 -7.34 1.59 -16.66
N LEU A 175 -7.56 1.15 -15.44
CA LEU A 175 -6.59 1.28 -14.36
C LEU A 175 -5.65 0.07 -14.37
N ILE A 176 -4.36 0.34 -14.19
CA ILE A 176 -3.35 -0.70 -13.97
C ILE A 176 -2.52 -0.36 -12.76
N TYR A 177 -1.86 -1.36 -12.19
CA TYR A 177 -0.94 -1.17 -11.09
C TYR A 177 0.35 -1.98 -11.28
N THR A 178 1.42 -1.51 -10.64
CA THR A 178 2.64 -2.27 -10.38
C THR A 178 2.88 -2.31 -8.88
N LYS A 179 3.37 -3.44 -8.36
CA LYS A 179 3.77 -3.58 -6.95
C LYS A 179 5.14 -4.24 -6.88
N CYS A 180 6.14 -3.50 -6.37
CA CYS A 180 7.54 -3.93 -6.28
C CYS A 180 8.04 -3.95 -4.82
#